data_562a722f022627989a05834aef8aa570
#
_entry.id   562a722f022627989a05834aef8aa570
#
_cell.length_a   1.000
_cell.length_b   1.000
_cell.length_c   1.000
_cell.angle_alpha   90.00
_cell.angle_beta   90.00
_cell.angle_gamma   90.00
#
_symmetry.space_group_name_H-M   'P 1'
#
loop_
_entity.id
_entity.type
_entity.pdbx_description
1 polymer ?
#
loop_
_entity_poly.entity_id
_entity_poly.type
_entity_poly.pdbx_seq_one_letter_code
_entity_poly.pdbx_strand_id
1 'polypeptide(L)'
;MKPIRALLAFAACASSGLGPAVEPAWADDPPAIEHQPAACTIPNQTISLCASISDDGTVQKARIYFRKAGEDYYSFVDMAFQGLNYCGTVPAPREGKIKTLEYYVNAIDDQFQPQRTSTFQMVIQPEGVCEFPPVEKDAKKAASIRVFASNKKQGGKLPDDFVPAGVTFVPVAK
;
A
#
# COMPACT_ATOMS: atom_id res chain seq x y z
N MET A 1 -5.51 -89.04 32.98
CA MET A 1 -6.45 -88.10 32.37
C MET A 1 -5.84 -86.73 32.33
N LYS A 2 -5.37 -86.26 31.16
CA LYS A 2 -4.78 -84.97 30.95
C LYS A 2 -5.65 -84.16 29.96
N PRO A 3 -6.06 -82.91 30.25
CA PRO A 3 -6.81 -82.10 29.28
C PRO A 3 -5.83 -81.37 28.32
N ILE A 4 -6.19 -81.45 27.07
CA ILE A 4 -5.52 -80.77 25.96
C ILE A 4 -5.95 -79.30 25.99
N ARG A 5 -4.95 -78.38 26.04
CA ARG A 5 -5.18 -76.96 25.90
C ARG A 5 -5.02 -76.57 24.39
N ALA A 6 -6.14 -76.12 23.83
CA ALA A 6 -6.12 -75.52 22.51
C ALA A 6 -5.63 -74.11 22.57
N LEU A 7 -4.54 -73.79 21.83
CA LEU A 7 -4.05 -72.46 21.59
C LEU A 7 -4.83 -71.85 20.42
N LEU A 8 -5.61 -70.84 20.67
CA LEU A 8 -6.18 -69.95 19.63
C LEU A 8 -5.16 -68.86 19.28
N ALA A 9 -4.62 -68.92 18.08
CA ALA A 9 -3.76 -67.86 17.54
C ALA A 9 -4.68 -66.75 16.95
N PHE A 10 -4.67 -65.59 17.57
CA PHE A 10 -5.26 -64.37 16.99
C PHE A 10 -4.29 -63.77 16.00
N ALA A 11 -4.64 -63.81 14.73
CA ALA A 11 -3.96 -63.04 13.67
C ALA A 11 -4.44 -61.59 13.72
N ALA A 12 -3.58 -60.69 14.17
CA ALA A 12 -3.85 -59.26 14.10
C ALA A 12 -3.52 -58.74 12.67
N CYS A 13 -4.55 -58.43 11.90
CA CYS A 13 -4.42 -57.68 10.64
C CYS A 13 -4.12 -56.24 10.97
N ALA A 14 -2.83 -55.81 10.85
CA ALA A 14 -2.45 -54.43 10.85
C ALA A 14 -2.79 -53.83 9.48
N SER A 15 -3.93 -53.15 9.37
CA SER A 15 -4.26 -52.31 8.20
C SER A 15 -3.51 -51.00 8.33
N SER A 16 -2.39 -50.91 7.62
CA SER A 16 -1.65 -49.64 7.40
C SER A 16 -2.48 -48.75 6.50
N GLY A 17 -3.32 -47.89 7.07
CA GLY A 17 -4.02 -46.84 6.37
C GLY A 17 -3.00 -45.74 5.97
N LEU A 18 -2.49 -45.77 4.75
CA LEU A 18 -1.90 -44.60 4.12
C LEU A 18 -3.04 -43.62 3.80
N GLY A 19 -3.35 -42.74 4.76
CA GLY A 19 -4.16 -41.57 4.48
C GLY A 19 -3.43 -40.68 3.49
N PRO A 20 -4.14 -40.00 2.55
CA PRO A 20 -3.50 -39.02 1.69
C PRO A 20 -2.81 -37.97 2.58
N ALA A 21 -1.51 -37.76 2.37
CA ALA A 21 -0.80 -36.64 2.98
C ALA A 21 -1.46 -35.37 2.48
N VAL A 22 -2.19 -34.68 3.34
CA VAL A 22 -2.68 -33.32 3.06
C VAL A 22 -1.46 -32.45 3.13
N GLU A 23 -0.90 -32.08 1.98
CA GLU A 23 0.12 -31.05 1.89
C GLU A 23 -0.48 -29.76 2.46
N PRO A 24 0.21 -29.06 3.38
CA PRO A 24 -0.25 -27.76 3.82
C PRO A 24 -0.28 -26.85 2.57
N ALA A 25 -1.48 -26.38 2.22
CA ALA A 25 -1.61 -25.32 1.26
C ALA A 25 -0.86 -24.11 1.86
N TRP A 26 0.22 -23.68 1.24
CA TRP A 26 0.92 -22.44 1.59
C TRP A 26 -0.11 -21.33 1.38
N ALA A 27 -0.55 -20.74 2.48
CA ALA A 27 -1.39 -19.56 2.40
C ALA A 27 -0.50 -18.43 1.85
N ASP A 28 -0.95 -17.77 0.80
CA ASP A 28 -0.34 -16.58 0.27
C ASP A 28 -0.42 -15.46 1.31
N ASP A 29 0.71 -14.81 1.60
CA ASP A 29 0.78 -13.74 2.58
C ASP A 29 0.58 -12.37 1.90
N PRO A 30 -0.15 -11.42 2.52
CA PRO A 30 -0.31 -10.10 1.93
C PRO A 30 1.03 -9.34 1.87
N PRO A 31 1.20 -8.36 0.94
CA PRO A 31 2.44 -7.63 0.77
C PRO A 31 2.97 -6.99 2.05
N ALA A 32 4.27 -7.09 2.30
CA ALA A 32 4.94 -6.36 3.37
C ALA A 32 5.33 -4.96 2.89
N ILE A 33 4.99 -3.92 3.67
CA ILE A 33 5.24 -2.52 3.32
C ILE A 33 6.13 -1.87 4.37
N GLU A 34 7.33 -1.45 3.97
CA GLU A 34 8.24 -0.64 4.77
C GLU A 34 8.31 0.78 4.22
N HIS A 35 7.92 1.75 5.04
CA HIS A 35 7.90 3.16 4.66
C HIS A 35 8.42 4.03 5.80
N GLN A 36 9.38 4.91 5.48
CA GLN A 36 9.82 5.94 6.39
C GLN A 36 8.97 7.19 6.19
N PRO A 37 8.14 7.57 7.17
CA PRO A 37 7.22 8.69 7.00
C PRO A 37 7.96 10.03 6.95
N ALA A 38 7.51 10.91 6.05
CA ALA A 38 7.93 12.29 6.03
C ALA A 38 7.15 13.11 7.07
N ALA A 39 7.87 13.77 7.98
CA ALA A 39 7.25 14.54 9.07
C ALA A 39 6.67 15.88 8.60
N CYS A 40 7.26 16.49 7.58
CA CYS A 40 6.84 17.80 7.06
C CYS A 40 7.05 17.91 5.54
N THR A 41 6.45 18.93 4.95
CA THR A 41 6.70 19.38 3.58
C THR A 41 6.50 20.90 3.48
N ILE A 42 6.91 21.51 2.39
CA ILE A 42 6.72 22.92 2.13
C ILE A 42 5.54 23.17 1.16
N PRO A 43 4.84 24.30 1.27
CA PRO A 43 3.73 24.62 0.36
C PRO A 43 4.22 24.78 -1.08
N ASN A 44 3.31 24.55 -2.03
CA ASN A 44 3.52 24.71 -3.47
C ASN A 44 4.62 23.81 -4.08
N GLN A 45 5.09 22.77 -3.33
CA GLN A 45 6.04 21.79 -3.82
C GLN A 45 5.42 20.40 -3.83
N THR A 46 5.62 19.65 -4.92
CA THR A 46 5.19 18.24 -5.03
C THR A 46 5.96 17.36 -4.05
N ILE A 47 5.31 16.30 -3.58
CA ILE A 47 5.86 15.43 -2.56
C ILE A 47 6.14 14.06 -3.17
N SER A 48 7.41 13.65 -3.23
CA SER A 48 7.78 12.30 -3.63
C SER A 48 7.85 11.41 -2.40
N LEU A 49 7.07 10.32 -2.39
CA LEU A 49 7.05 9.34 -1.31
C LEU A 49 7.38 7.96 -1.88
N CYS A 50 8.30 7.26 -1.21
CA CYS A 50 8.73 5.94 -1.60
C CYS A 50 8.54 4.93 -0.46
N ALA A 51 8.28 3.68 -0.81
CA ALA A 51 8.19 2.56 0.11
C ALA A 51 8.88 1.34 -0.47
N SER A 52 9.55 0.55 0.36
CA SER A 52 9.93 -0.81 0.02
C SER A 52 8.71 -1.69 0.18
N ILE A 53 8.33 -2.39 -0.88
CA ILE A 53 7.17 -3.29 -0.87
C ILE A 53 7.64 -4.63 -1.40
N SER A 54 7.52 -5.67 -0.59
CA SER A 54 7.87 -7.03 -0.94
C SER A 54 6.69 -7.96 -0.76
N ASP A 55 6.69 -9.04 -1.52
CA ASP A 55 5.66 -10.04 -1.56
C ASP A 55 6.30 -11.41 -1.88
N ASP A 56 5.68 -12.51 -1.49
CA ASP A 56 6.11 -13.85 -1.88
C ASP A 56 5.72 -14.20 -3.32
N GLY A 57 4.73 -13.49 -3.89
CA GLY A 57 4.35 -13.49 -5.31
C GLY A 57 4.76 -12.20 -6.02
N THR A 58 3.80 -11.44 -6.47
CA THR A 58 3.99 -10.20 -7.24
C THR A 58 3.13 -9.06 -6.69
N VAL A 59 3.75 -7.93 -6.39
CA VAL A 59 3.01 -6.69 -6.09
C VAL A 59 2.31 -6.21 -7.34
N GLN A 60 1.01 -6.42 -7.44
CA GLN A 60 0.21 -6.03 -8.59
C GLN A 60 -0.02 -4.53 -8.65
N LYS A 61 -0.22 -3.89 -7.49
CA LYS A 61 -0.50 -2.46 -7.39
C LYS A 61 -0.01 -1.86 -6.09
N ALA A 62 0.62 -0.68 -6.19
CA ALA A 62 0.98 0.13 -5.04
C ALA A 62 0.44 1.55 -5.22
N ARG A 63 -0.05 2.18 -4.14
CA ARG A 63 -0.70 3.49 -4.14
C ARG A 63 -0.40 4.29 -2.89
N ILE A 64 -0.35 5.61 -3.03
CA ILE A 64 -0.37 6.55 -1.92
C ILE A 64 -1.76 7.17 -1.88
N TYR A 65 -2.45 6.97 -0.78
CA TYR A 65 -3.71 7.65 -0.48
C TYR A 65 -3.41 8.87 0.38
N PHE A 66 -3.98 10.02 0.03
CA PHE A 66 -3.72 11.27 0.72
C PHE A 66 -4.98 12.14 0.79
N ARG A 67 -5.04 12.98 1.84
CA ARG A 67 -6.09 13.98 2.04
C ARG A 67 -5.59 15.09 2.96
N LYS A 68 -6.22 16.25 2.95
CA LYS A 68 -6.10 17.22 4.03
C LYS A 68 -6.67 16.61 5.31
N ALA A 69 -6.03 16.85 6.45
CA ALA A 69 -6.51 16.35 7.74
C ALA A 69 -7.94 16.85 8.02
N GLY A 70 -8.82 15.92 8.42
CA GLY A 70 -10.21 16.17 8.69
C GLY A 70 -11.17 16.10 7.48
N GLU A 71 -10.67 15.85 6.28
CA GLU A 71 -11.53 15.58 5.12
C GLU A 71 -12.06 14.13 5.15
N ASP A 72 -13.26 13.91 4.56
CA ASP A 72 -13.90 12.60 4.57
C ASP A 72 -13.27 11.61 3.61
N TYR A 73 -12.75 12.08 2.47
CA TYR A 73 -12.34 11.21 1.36
C TYR A 73 -10.88 11.40 1.00
N TYR A 74 -10.20 10.28 0.76
CA TYR A 74 -8.86 10.26 0.21
C TYR A 74 -8.88 10.39 -1.32
N SER A 75 -7.91 11.11 -1.86
CA SER A 75 -7.46 10.93 -3.25
C SER A 75 -6.25 9.98 -3.26
N PHE A 76 -5.89 9.41 -4.41
CA PHE A 76 -4.70 8.59 -4.50
C PHE A 76 -3.91 8.82 -5.78
N VAL A 77 -2.64 8.47 -5.72
CA VAL A 77 -1.72 8.36 -6.86
C VAL A 77 -1.18 6.94 -6.92
N ASP A 78 -0.98 6.42 -8.13
CA ASP A 78 -0.29 5.15 -8.31
C ASP A 78 1.21 5.35 -8.06
N MET A 79 1.86 4.34 -7.50
CA MET A 79 3.30 4.26 -7.33
C MET A 79 3.90 3.41 -8.44
N ALA A 80 5.07 3.80 -8.90
CA ALA A 80 5.85 3.05 -9.89
C ALA A 80 7.08 2.43 -9.22
N PHE A 81 7.43 1.21 -9.62
CA PHE A 81 8.66 0.55 -9.18
C PHE A 81 9.87 1.26 -9.77
N GLN A 82 10.82 1.64 -8.92
CA GLN A 82 12.05 2.37 -9.28
C GLN A 82 13.28 1.62 -8.74
N GLY A 83 13.50 0.43 -9.25
CA GLY A 83 14.66 -0.40 -8.90
C GLY A 83 14.54 -1.16 -7.58
N LEU A 84 14.46 -0.47 -6.44
CA LEU A 84 14.35 -1.09 -5.10
C LEU A 84 13.05 -0.69 -4.39
N ASN A 85 12.48 0.45 -4.74
CA ASN A 85 11.32 1.01 -4.07
C ASN A 85 10.20 1.29 -5.06
N TYR A 86 8.98 1.31 -4.56
CA TYR A 86 7.84 1.89 -5.23
C TYR A 86 7.76 3.37 -4.82
N CYS A 87 7.71 4.27 -5.81
CA CYS A 87 7.64 5.71 -5.57
C CYS A 87 6.44 6.33 -6.28
N GLY A 88 5.81 7.31 -5.63
CA GLY A 88 4.70 8.08 -6.17
C GLY A 88 4.82 9.55 -5.83
N THR A 89 4.25 10.42 -6.66
CA THR A 89 4.29 11.87 -6.45
C THR A 89 2.90 12.38 -6.08
N VAL A 90 2.78 12.96 -4.89
CA VAL A 90 1.56 13.62 -4.39
C VAL A 90 1.57 15.08 -4.86
N PRO A 91 0.41 15.65 -5.28
CA PRO A 91 0.31 17.03 -5.69
C PRO A 91 0.76 17.99 -4.59
N ALA A 92 1.28 19.14 -5.01
CA ALA A 92 1.72 20.19 -4.09
C ALA A 92 0.55 20.70 -3.23
N PRO A 93 0.69 20.77 -1.89
CA PRO A 93 -0.28 21.42 -1.04
C PRO A 93 -0.27 22.92 -1.30
N ARG A 94 -1.47 23.52 -1.42
CA ARG A 94 -1.59 24.95 -1.65
C ARG A 94 -1.32 25.73 -0.36
N GLU A 95 -0.50 26.76 -0.45
CA GLU A 95 -0.18 27.64 0.66
C GLU A 95 -1.45 28.20 1.34
N GLY A 96 -1.47 28.18 2.68
CA GLY A 96 -2.58 28.66 3.49
C GLY A 96 -3.85 27.82 3.48
N LYS A 97 -3.92 26.75 2.67
CA LYS A 97 -5.11 25.88 2.57
C LYS A 97 -5.00 24.60 3.39
N ILE A 98 -3.81 24.03 3.48
CA ILE A 98 -3.53 22.80 4.22
C ILE A 98 -2.53 23.11 5.33
N LYS A 99 -2.81 22.69 6.55
CA LYS A 99 -1.88 22.70 7.68
C LYS A 99 -1.23 21.35 7.89
N THR A 100 -2.01 20.29 7.68
CA THR A 100 -1.58 18.90 7.86
C THR A 100 -2.17 18.05 6.75
N LEU A 101 -1.33 17.27 6.12
CA LEU A 101 -1.69 16.23 5.16
C LEU A 101 -1.71 14.89 5.89
N GLU A 102 -2.74 14.10 5.67
CA GLU A 102 -2.81 12.71 6.08
C GLU A 102 -2.58 11.81 4.88
N TYR A 103 -1.76 10.76 5.04
CA TYR A 103 -1.52 9.79 3.97
C TYR A 103 -1.21 8.40 4.50
N TYR A 104 -1.39 7.40 3.66
CA TYR A 104 -0.95 6.03 3.87
C TYR A 104 -0.55 5.38 2.54
N VAL A 105 0.30 4.35 2.62
CA VAL A 105 0.66 3.51 1.48
C VAL A 105 -0.20 2.26 1.52
N ASN A 106 -0.72 1.86 0.37
CA ASN A 106 -1.46 0.62 0.17
C ASN A 106 -0.83 -0.19 -0.97
N ALA A 107 -0.73 -1.48 -0.78
CA ALA A 107 -0.31 -2.42 -1.82
C ALA A 107 -1.33 -3.56 -1.95
N ILE A 108 -1.38 -4.16 -3.12
CA ILE A 108 -2.22 -5.31 -3.45
C ILE A 108 -1.34 -6.26 -4.25
N ASP A 109 -1.32 -7.54 -3.87
CA ASP A 109 -0.63 -8.62 -4.58
C ASP A 109 -1.41 -9.14 -5.80
N ASP A 110 -0.91 -10.16 -6.46
CA ASP A 110 -1.53 -10.79 -7.61
C ASP A 110 -2.69 -11.73 -7.22
N GLN A 111 -2.84 -12.06 -5.94
CA GLN A 111 -3.99 -12.78 -5.37
C GLN A 111 -5.07 -11.83 -4.83
N PHE A 112 -4.91 -10.52 -5.06
CA PHE A 112 -5.81 -9.45 -4.60
C PHE A 112 -5.89 -9.28 -3.08
N GLN A 113 -4.86 -9.70 -2.34
CA GLN A 113 -4.78 -9.44 -0.92
C GLN A 113 -4.24 -8.02 -0.67
N PRO A 114 -4.99 -7.16 0.03
CA PRO A 114 -4.56 -5.81 0.29
C PRO A 114 -3.80 -5.71 1.60
N GLN A 115 -2.76 -4.89 1.62
CA GLN A 115 -2.09 -4.44 2.82
C GLN A 115 -1.92 -2.93 2.80
N ARG A 116 -1.95 -2.30 3.98
CA ARG A 116 -1.70 -0.86 4.09
C ARG A 116 -0.91 -0.52 5.35
N THR A 117 -0.20 0.59 5.30
CA THR A 117 0.44 1.18 6.48
C THR A 117 -0.59 1.82 7.42
N SER A 118 -0.17 2.19 8.63
CA SER A 118 -0.90 3.19 9.42
C SER A 118 -1.03 4.51 8.65
N THR A 119 -1.95 5.37 9.07
CA THR A 119 -2.06 6.73 8.53
C THR A 119 -1.00 7.61 9.17
N PHE A 120 -0.20 8.27 8.34
CA PHE A 120 0.82 9.23 8.74
C PHE A 120 0.29 10.65 8.60
N GLN A 121 0.83 11.56 9.41
CA GLN A 121 0.57 12.98 9.34
C GLN A 121 1.84 13.72 8.93
N MET A 122 1.71 14.61 7.96
CA MET A 122 2.78 15.46 7.45
C MET A 122 2.36 16.92 7.62
N VAL A 123 3.16 17.69 8.37
CA VAL A 123 2.87 19.09 8.62
C VAL A 123 3.37 19.96 7.46
N ILE A 124 2.55 20.92 7.01
CA ILE A 124 2.96 21.89 6.00
C ILE A 124 3.66 23.05 6.71
N GLN A 125 4.94 23.23 6.43
CA GLN A 125 5.80 24.23 7.07
C GLN A 125 6.41 25.18 6.04
N PRO A 126 6.75 26.43 6.40
CA PRO A 126 7.47 27.35 5.53
C PRO A 126 8.82 26.77 5.08
N GLU A 127 9.31 27.27 3.95
CA GLU A 127 10.65 26.97 3.47
C GLU A 127 11.72 27.33 4.52
N GLY A 128 12.73 26.46 4.69
CA GLY A 128 13.80 26.62 5.68
C GLY A 128 13.50 26.10 7.08
N VAL A 129 12.26 25.69 7.37
CA VAL A 129 11.86 25.05 8.63
C VAL A 129 11.75 23.52 8.48
N CYS A 130 11.34 23.08 7.29
CA CYS A 130 11.23 21.66 6.96
C CYS A 130 12.51 21.18 6.29
N GLU A 131 13.28 20.35 6.96
CA GLU A 131 14.41 19.62 6.36
C GLU A 131 13.87 18.44 5.54
N PHE A 132 13.48 18.72 4.30
CA PHE A 132 13.12 17.69 3.33
C PHE A 132 14.34 17.31 2.50
N PRO A 133 14.56 16.05 2.14
CA PRO A 133 15.57 15.73 1.15
C PRO A 133 15.29 16.57 -0.10
N PRO A 134 16.30 17.26 -0.64
CA PRO A 134 16.10 18.16 -1.77
C PRO A 134 15.46 17.37 -2.92
N VAL A 135 14.29 17.81 -3.32
CA VAL A 135 13.70 17.34 -4.58
C VAL A 135 14.71 17.71 -5.66
N GLU A 136 15.17 16.73 -6.40
CA GLU A 136 16.09 16.92 -7.50
C GLU A 136 15.54 18.03 -8.40
N LYS A 137 16.25 19.18 -8.43
CA LYS A 137 15.82 20.39 -9.17
C LYS A 137 15.76 20.19 -10.69
N ASP A 138 16.13 19.00 -11.15
CA ASP A 138 16.11 18.60 -12.56
C ASP A 138 14.79 18.02 -13.06
N ALA A 139 13.72 18.08 -12.25
CA ALA A 139 12.36 17.80 -12.71
C ALA A 139 11.86 18.83 -13.73
N LYS A 140 12.69 19.16 -14.74
CA LYS A 140 12.38 20.06 -15.87
C LYS A 140 11.25 19.54 -16.78
N LYS A 141 10.69 18.39 -16.47
CA LYS A 141 9.47 17.89 -17.06
C LYS A 141 8.68 17.22 -15.93
N ALA A 142 7.96 18.02 -15.16
CA ALA A 142 6.98 17.49 -14.23
C ALA A 142 6.10 16.51 -15.01
N ALA A 143 6.35 15.23 -14.83
CA ALA A 143 5.47 14.21 -15.36
C ALA A 143 4.07 14.56 -14.87
N SER A 144 3.08 14.56 -15.75
CA SER A 144 1.70 14.85 -15.36
C SER A 144 1.30 13.91 -14.23
N ILE A 145 1.07 14.46 -13.04
CA ILE A 145 0.64 13.69 -11.88
C ILE A 145 -0.80 13.28 -12.12
N ARG A 146 -1.06 11.98 -12.16
CA ARG A 146 -2.42 11.45 -12.24
C ARG A 146 -2.95 11.21 -10.84
N VAL A 147 -3.95 11.97 -10.45
CA VAL A 147 -4.65 11.83 -9.16
C VAL A 147 -6.02 11.22 -9.40
N PHE A 148 -6.34 10.22 -8.63
CA PHE A 148 -7.59 9.50 -8.72
C PHE A 148 -8.47 9.79 -7.50
N ALA A 149 -9.77 9.94 -7.72
CA ALA A 149 -10.75 9.94 -6.63
C ALA A 149 -10.92 8.54 -6.06
N SER A 150 -10.96 8.40 -4.74
CA SER A 150 -11.30 7.13 -4.08
C SER A 150 -12.80 6.93 -3.88
N ASN A 151 -13.60 8.00 -4.00
CA ASN A 151 -15.04 7.98 -3.77
C ASN A 151 -15.79 8.84 -4.80
N LYS A 152 -16.97 8.36 -5.24
CA LYS A 152 -17.84 9.08 -6.20
C LYS A 152 -18.30 10.47 -5.69
N LYS A 153 -18.35 10.67 -4.38
CA LYS A 153 -18.74 11.94 -3.76
C LYS A 153 -17.67 13.03 -3.85
N GLN A 154 -16.43 12.71 -4.21
CA GLN A 154 -15.36 13.71 -4.36
C GLN A 154 -15.52 14.63 -5.56
N GLY A 155 -16.50 14.34 -6.45
CA GLY A 155 -16.71 15.14 -7.65
C GLY A 155 -15.67 14.87 -8.74
N GLY A 156 -15.64 15.73 -9.75
CA GLY A 156 -14.83 15.57 -10.98
C GLY A 156 -13.59 16.44 -11.03
N LYS A 157 -13.14 17.05 -9.92
CA LYS A 157 -11.98 17.93 -9.88
C LYS A 157 -11.08 17.65 -8.68
N LEU A 158 -9.79 17.99 -8.84
CA LEU A 158 -8.84 17.98 -7.72
C LEU A 158 -9.36 18.91 -6.60
N PRO A 159 -9.27 18.51 -5.33
CA PRO A 159 -9.59 19.41 -4.22
C PRO A 159 -8.83 20.73 -4.31
N ASP A 160 -9.50 21.83 -3.99
CA ASP A 160 -8.94 23.19 -4.09
C ASP A 160 -7.76 23.45 -3.13
N ASP A 161 -7.53 22.52 -2.23
CA ASP A 161 -6.41 22.49 -1.28
C ASP A 161 -5.07 22.17 -1.94
N PHE A 162 -5.07 21.66 -3.18
CA PHE A 162 -3.87 21.29 -3.93
C PHE A 162 -3.66 22.19 -5.14
N VAL A 163 -2.39 22.33 -5.56
CA VAL A 163 -2.02 23.07 -6.76
C VAL A 163 -2.37 22.23 -7.99
N PRO A 164 -3.21 22.74 -8.92
CA PRO A 164 -3.66 21.96 -10.08
C PRO A 164 -2.63 21.89 -11.23
N ALA A 165 -1.58 22.70 -11.19
CA ALA A 165 -0.58 22.75 -12.26
C ALA A 165 0.14 21.39 -12.42
N GLY A 166 0.12 20.83 -13.63
CA GLY A 166 0.71 19.53 -13.93
C GLY A 166 -0.08 18.33 -13.39
N VAL A 167 -1.29 18.52 -12.88
CA VAL A 167 -2.14 17.45 -12.31
C VAL A 167 -3.30 17.14 -13.24
N THR A 168 -3.50 15.86 -13.53
CA THR A 168 -4.71 15.32 -14.18
C THR A 168 -5.54 14.59 -13.14
N PHE A 169 -6.74 15.08 -12.85
CA PHE A 169 -7.66 14.42 -11.90
C PHE A 169 -8.58 13.44 -12.63
N VAL A 170 -8.67 12.22 -12.12
CA VAL A 170 -9.49 11.12 -12.66
C VAL A 170 -10.60 10.79 -11.66
N PRO A 171 -11.86 11.14 -11.96
CA PRO A 171 -12.98 10.79 -11.09
C PRO A 171 -13.25 9.28 -11.10
N VAL A 172 -13.97 8.78 -10.09
CA VAL A 172 -14.50 7.42 -10.11
C VAL A 172 -15.53 7.30 -11.24
N ALA A 173 -15.39 6.30 -12.08
CA ALA A 173 -16.35 6.02 -13.15
C ALA A 173 -17.78 5.87 -12.58
N LYS A 174 -18.76 6.38 -13.34
CA LYS A 174 -20.18 6.31 -12.99
C LYS A 174 -20.71 4.88 -13.09
#